data_efb3b34dcc1dc4387ac496404145b8de
#
_entry.id   efb3b34dcc1dc4387ac496404145b8de
#
_cell.length_a   1.000
_cell.length_b   1.000
_cell.length_c   1.000
_cell.angle_alpha   90.00
_cell.angle_beta   90.00
_cell.angle_gamma   90.00
#
_symmetry.space_group_name_H-M   'P 1'
#
loop_
_entity.id
_entity.type
_entity.pdbx_description
1 polymer ?
#
loop_
_entity_poly.entity_id
_entity_poly.type
_entity_poly.pdbx_seq_one_letter_code
_entity_poly.pdbx_strand_id
1 'polypeptide(L)'
;LELYCGNGNFSLAMADQFRRVFATEISKTSVYAANDGKEMNGIDNVMFARVSAEEFTEHMKGTHLRRRLKDMDLENADFGTVLVDPPRAGLDEESCKMISQYPRIVYISCNPDTLELNLKQLSDTHTIERFALFDQFPDTHHVECGAYLVAK
;
A
#
# COMPACT_ATOMS: atom_id res chain seq x y z
N LEU A 1 1.95 4.97 -4.54
CA LEU A 1 0.78 4.75 -3.68
C LEU A 1 1.10 3.73 -2.61
N GLU A 2 0.68 3.98 -1.36
CA GLU A 2 0.69 2.98 -0.30
C GLU A 2 -0.72 2.83 0.27
N LEU A 3 -1.19 1.60 0.40
CA LEU A 3 -2.45 1.26 1.07
C LEU A 3 -2.13 0.56 2.40
N TYR A 4 -2.95 0.80 3.41
CA TYR A 4 -2.76 0.26 4.77
C TYR A 4 -1.45 0.76 5.41
N CYS A 5 -1.13 2.05 5.27
CA CYS A 5 0.19 2.58 5.64
C CYS A 5 0.47 2.63 7.16
N GLY A 6 -0.53 2.39 8.00
CA GLY A 6 -0.36 2.49 9.44
C GLY A 6 0.22 3.84 9.87
N ASN A 7 1.31 3.82 10.62
CA ASN A 7 2.03 5.01 11.06
C ASN A 7 2.98 5.60 9.98
N GLY A 8 2.87 5.13 8.72
CA GLY A 8 3.67 5.63 7.62
C GLY A 8 5.11 5.12 7.57
N ASN A 9 5.41 3.99 8.20
CA ASN A 9 6.77 3.48 8.30
C ASN A 9 7.43 3.29 6.94
N PHE A 10 6.75 2.64 5.99
CA PHE A 10 7.28 2.45 4.63
C PHE A 10 7.20 3.75 3.82
N SER A 11 6.09 4.50 3.89
CA SER A 11 5.97 5.79 3.19
C SER A 11 7.11 6.74 3.50
N LEU A 12 7.44 6.89 4.80
CA LEU A 12 8.49 7.80 5.25
C LEU A 12 9.89 7.27 4.91
N ALA A 13 10.13 5.96 5.10
CA ALA A 13 11.43 5.35 4.81
C ALA A 13 11.78 5.36 3.31
N MET A 14 10.77 5.35 2.42
CA MET A 14 10.96 5.34 0.97
C MET A 14 10.74 6.70 0.30
N ALA A 15 10.49 7.75 1.07
CA ALA A 15 10.12 9.07 0.54
C ALA A 15 11.11 9.62 -0.49
N ASP A 16 12.40 9.42 -0.26
CA ASP A 16 13.49 9.86 -1.13
C ASP A 16 13.60 9.09 -2.45
N GLN A 17 12.96 7.92 -2.55
CA GLN A 17 12.95 7.09 -3.76
C GLN A 17 11.85 7.50 -4.76
N PHE A 18 10.93 8.36 -4.35
CA PHE A 18 9.77 8.75 -5.16
C PHE A 18 9.62 10.28 -5.21
N ARG A 19 9.15 10.77 -6.34
CA ARG A 19 8.81 12.19 -6.49
C ARG A 19 7.70 12.61 -5.54
N ARG A 20 6.68 11.77 -5.36
CA ARG A 20 5.56 11.93 -4.42
C ARG A 20 5.10 10.57 -3.92
N VAL A 21 4.67 10.50 -2.68
CA VAL A 21 4.04 9.33 -2.06
C VAL A 21 2.65 9.73 -1.57
N PHE A 22 1.65 8.95 -1.97
CA PHE A 22 0.29 9.02 -1.44
C PHE A 22 0.04 7.79 -0.60
N ALA A 23 -0.39 7.99 0.64
CA ALA A 23 -0.58 6.89 1.58
C ALA A 23 -1.95 6.97 2.25
N THR A 24 -2.61 5.82 2.37
CA THR A 24 -3.95 5.72 2.94
C THR A 24 -4.00 4.82 4.16
N GLU A 25 -4.76 5.24 5.16
CA GLU A 25 -4.96 4.53 6.42
C GLU A 25 -6.32 4.91 7.02
N ILE A 26 -7.05 3.95 7.58
CA ILE A 26 -8.36 4.21 8.20
C ILE A 26 -8.26 4.70 9.63
N SER A 27 -7.22 4.30 10.37
CA SER A 27 -6.99 4.67 11.76
C SER A 27 -6.61 6.14 11.89
N LYS A 28 -7.43 6.89 12.63
CA LYS A 28 -7.17 8.30 12.89
C LYS A 28 -5.86 8.53 13.64
N THR A 29 -5.58 7.69 14.64
CA THR A 29 -4.37 7.79 15.46
C THR A 29 -3.11 7.49 14.66
N SER A 30 -3.18 6.50 13.77
CA SER A 30 -2.07 6.15 12.89
C SER A 30 -1.76 7.26 11.89
N VAL A 31 -2.79 7.87 11.28
CA VAL A 31 -2.60 9.02 10.37
C VAL A 31 -1.98 10.23 11.10
N TYR A 32 -2.37 10.50 12.35
CA TYR A 32 -1.71 11.55 13.12
C TYR A 32 -0.23 11.21 13.38
N ALA A 33 0.08 9.99 13.85
CA ALA A 33 1.46 9.57 14.07
C ALA A 33 2.30 9.63 12.78
N ALA A 34 1.71 9.27 11.63
CA ALA A 34 2.37 9.37 10.34
C ALA A 34 2.70 10.83 9.96
N ASN A 35 1.78 11.77 10.19
CA ASN A 35 2.03 13.19 9.96
C ASN A 35 3.07 13.76 10.93
N ASP A 36 3.02 13.39 12.22
CA ASP A 36 4.04 13.78 13.20
C ASP A 36 5.42 13.26 12.76
N GLY A 37 5.51 11.99 12.36
CA GLY A 37 6.73 11.38 11.83
C GLY A 37 7.27 12.09 10.58
N LYS A 38 6.38 12.48 9.67
CA LYS A 38 6.71 13.26 8.48
C LYS A 38 7.34 14.62 8.86
N GLU A 39 6.71 15.35 9.80
CA GLU A 39 7.20 16.65 10.26
C GLU A 39 8.53 16.52 10.98
N MET A 40 8.67 15.55 11.90
CA MET A 40 9.91 15.30 12.65
C MET A 40 11.11 14.98 11.75
N ASN A 41 10.88 14.35 10.61
CA ASN A 41 11.92 13.98 9.65
C ASN A 41 12.09 15.01 8.50
N GLY A 42 11.32 16.10 8.49
CA GLY A 42 11.42 17.12 7.44
C GLY A 42 11.06 16.61 6.04
N ILE A 43 10.15 15.63 5.97
CA ILE A 43 9.71 15.02 4.70
C ILE A 43 8.52 15.84 4.17
N ASP A 44 8.57 16.31 2.92
CA ASP A 44 7.55 17.16 2.33
C ASP A 44 6.75 16.49 1.20
N ASN A 45 7.29 15.45 0.59
CA ASN A 45 6.73 14.78 -0.59
C ASN A 45 5.79 13.61 -0.28
N VAL A 46 5.41 13.38 0.98
CA VAL A 46 4.47 12.35 1.42
C VAL A 46 3.14 12.99 1.84
N MET A 47 2.04 12.43 1.38
CA MET A 47 0.68 12.87 1.72
C MET A 47 -0.11 11.70 2.31
N PHE A 48 -0.63 11.87 3.53
CA PHE A 48 -1.43 10.86 4.22
C PHE A 48 -2.91 11.21 4.19
N ALA A 49 -3.75 10.24 3.76
CA ALA A 49 -5.20 10.37 3.78
C ALA A 49 -5.86 9.36 4.72
N ARG A 50 -6.79 9.84 5.54
CA ARG A 50 -7.61 8.96 6.37
C ARG A 50 -8.79 8.40 5.56
N VAL A 51 -8.53 7.37 4.79
CA VAL A 51 -9.52 6.60 4.01
C VAL A 51 -9.11 5.13 3.98
N SER A 52 -10.08 4.22 3.82
CA SER A 52 -9.77 2.81 3.60
C SER A 52 -9.30 2.56 2.16
N ALA A 53 -8.75 1.37 1.90
CA ALA A 53 -8.38 0.96 0.54
C ALA A 53 -9.60 0.90 -0.39
N GLU A 54 -10.74 0.44 0.12
CA GLU A 54 -12.01 0.39 -0.61
C GLU A 54 -12.50 1.81 -0.93
N GLU A 55 -12.48 2.72 0.06
CA GLU A 55 -12.85 4.13 -0.14
C GLU A 55 -11.95 4.82 -1.17
N PHE A 56 -10.66 4.53 -1.15
CA PHE A 56 -9.72 5.02 -2.16
C PHE A 56 -10.04 4.45 -3.54
N THR A 57 -10.30 3.14 -3.63
CA THR A 57 -10.69 2.46 -4.87
C THR A 57 -11.95 3.04 -5.48
N GLU A 58 -13.00 3.27 -4.67
CA GLU A 58 -14.25 3.91 -5.10
C GLU A 58 -14.01 5.34 -5.64
N HIS A 59 -13.14 6.09 -4.96
CA HIS A 59 -12.80 7.45 -5.39
C HIS A 59 -12.09 7.44 -6.74
N MET A 60 -11.11 6.56 -6.93
CA MET A 60 -10.37 6.42 -8.19
C MET A 60 -11.26 5.95 -9.35
N LYS A 61 -12.28 5.14 -9.07
CA LYS A 61 -13.31 4.74 -10.06
C LYS A 61 -14.34 5.85 -10.34
N GLY A 62 -14.32 6.96 -9.58
CA GLY A 62 -15.29 8.05 -9.71
C GLY A 62 -16.70 7.71 -9.18
N THR A 63 -16.88 6.57 -8.50
CA THR A 63 -18.17 6.11 -7.97
C THR A 63 -18.57 6.85 -6.70
N HIS A 64 -17.62 7.18 -5.84
CA HIS A 64 -17.81 7.96 -4.62
C HIS A 64 -16.64 8.92 -4.39
N LEU A 65 -16.88 10.22 -4.63
CA LEU A 65 -15.85 11.25 -4.41
C LEU A 65 -15.67 11.52 -2.92
N ARG A 66 -14.50 11.18 -2.39
CA ARG A 66 -14.14 11.39 -0.98
C ARG A 66 -13.52 12.77 -0.78
N ARG A 67 -14.15 13.61 0.06
CA ARG A 67 -13.68 14.96 0.35
C ARG A 67 -12.21 15.01 0.83
N ARG A 68 -11.77 13.97 1.57
CA ARG A 68 -10.41 13.88 2.11
C ARG A 68 -9.34 13.63 1.05
N LEU A 69 -9.74 13.20 -0.15
CA LEU A 69 -8.85 12.95 -1.28
C LEU A 69 -8.84 14.11 -2.29
N LYS A 70 -9.80 15.04 -2.16
CA LYS A 70 -10.02 16.11 -3.15
C LYS A 70 -8.80 17.04 -3.35
N ASP A 71 -8.06 17.27 -2.28
CA ASP A 71 -6.93 18.22 -2.28
C ASP A 71 -5.59 17.52 -2.60
N MET A 72 -5.62 16.22 -2.97
CA MET A 72 -4.41 15.43 -3.20
C MET A 72 -3.93 15.40 -4.65
N ASP A 73 -4.63 16.09 -5.56
CA ASP A 73 -4.27 16.11 -7.01
C ASP A 73 -4.03 14.71 -7.59
N LEU A 74 -4.92 13.77 -7.25
CA LEU A 74 -4.81 12.37 -7.67
C LEU A 74 -5.06 12.18 -9.16
N GLU A 75 -5.83 13.07 -9.79
CA GLU A 75 -6.14 13.01 -11.23
C GLU A 75 -4.88 13.18 -12.11
N ASN A 76 -3.89 13.93 -11.59
CA ASN A 76 -2.61 14.15 -12.26
C ASN A 76 -1.48 13.27 -11.69
N ALA A 77 -1.82 12.30 -10.83
CA ALA A 77 -0.83 11.41 -10.25
C ALA A 77 -0.49 10.26 -11.20
N ASP A 78 0.80 10.12 -11.51
CA ASP A 78 1.34 8.98 -12.25
C ASP A 78 1.88 7.96 -11.24
N PHE A 79 1.02 7.02 -10.85
CA PHE A 79 1.35 5.98 -9.89
C PHE A 79 2.15 4.85 -10.55
N GLY A 80 3.47 4.96 -10.53
CA GLY A 80 4.36 3.92 -11.07
C GLY A 80 4.50 2.69 -10.17
N THR A 81 4.14 2.79 -8.89
CA THR A 81 4.26 1.70 -7.92
C THR A 81 3.15 1.80 -6.87
N VAL A 82 2.57 0.65 -6.50
CA VAL A 82 1.72 0.51 -5.32
C VAL A 82 2.38 -0.41 -4.30
N LEU A 83 2.41 0.01 -3.03
CA LEU A 83 2.77 -0.83 -1.90
C LEU A 83 1.51 -1.14 -1.10
N VAL A 84 1.37 -2.41 -0.69
CA VAL A 84 0.30 -2.87 0.17
C VAL A 84 0.86 -3.69 1.32
N ASP A 85 0.38 -3.41 2.54
CA ASP A 85 0.64 -4.19 3.76
C ASP A 85 -0.70 -4.44 4.47
N PRO A 86 -1.56 -5.30 3.88
CA PRO A 86 -2.90 -5.52 4.36
C PRO A 86 -2.92 -6.32 5.68
N PRO A 87 -4.06 -6.32 6.39
CA PRO A 87 -4.25 -7.20 7.55
C PRO A 87 -4.16 -8.68 7.15
N ARG A 88 -4.09 -9.57 8.15
CA ARG A 88 -3.94 -11.03 7.96
C ARG A 88 -4.92 -11.70 6.99
N ALA A 89 -6.07 -11.09 6.75
CA ALA A 89 -7.06 -11.56 5.78
C ALA A 89 -6.61 -11.42 4.32
N GLY A 90 -5.53 -10.66 4.07
CA GLY A 90 -5.08 -10.30 2.73
C GLY A 90 -5.97 -9.23 2.09
N LEU A 91 -5.86 -9.10 0.79
CA LEU A 91 -6.69 -8.21 -0.03
C LEU A 91 -7.95 -8.94 -0.51
N ASP A 92 -9.05 -8.21 -0.57
CA ASP A 92 -10.25 -8.67 -1.26
C ASP A 92 -10.07 -8.62 -2.80
N GLU A 93 -11.04 -9.19 -3.52
CA GLU A 93 -10.99 -9.28 -4.98
C GLU A 93 -10.96 -7.90 -5.66
N GLU A 94 -11.71 -6.93 -5.14
CA GLU A 94 -11.76 -5.58 -5.69
C GLU A 94 -10.45 -4.82 -5.47
N SER A 95 -9.83 -4.98 -4.29
CA SER A 95 -8.51 -4.42 -3.99
C SER A 95 -7.43 -5.06 -4.87
N CYS A 96 -7.46 -6.38 -5.07
CA CYS A 96 -6.56 -7.06 -6.02
C CYS A 96 -6.72 -6.52 -7.45
N LYS A 97 -7.95 -6.36 -7.93
CA LYS A 97 -8.22 -5.76 -9.25
C LYS A 97 -7.73 -4.32 -9.35
N MET A 98 -7.84 -3.56 -8.27
CA MET A 98 -7.36 -2.17 -8.27
C MET A 98 -5.84 -2.12 -8.33
N ILE A 99 -5.14 -2.88 -7.49
CA ILE A 99 -3.66 -2.85 -7.49
C ILE A 99 -3.06 -3.46 -8.76
N SER A 100 -3.76 -4.37 -9.43
CA SER A 100 -3.31 -4.95 -10.71
C SER A 100 -3.27 -3.96 -11.88
N GLN A 101 -3.75 -2.73 -11.69
CA GLN A 101 -3.66 -1.66 -12.69
C GLN A 101 -2.32 -0.91 -12.65
N TYR A 102 -1.53 -1.09 -11.58
CA TYR A 102 -0.26 -0.40 -11.42
C TYR A 102 0.90 -1.21 -12.01
N PRO A 103 1.90 -0.55 -12.63
CA PRO A 103 3.02 -1.25 -13.28
C PRO A 103 3.86 -2.09 -12.32
N ARG A 104 3.93 -1.69 -11.05
CA ARG A 104 4.72 -2.37 -10.01
C ARG A 104 3.94 -2.48 -8.72
N ILE A 105 4.03 -3.65 -8.11
CA ILE A 105 3.39 -3.95 -6.83
C ILE A 105 4.46 -4.42 -5.85
N VAL A 106 4.49 -3.79 -4.67
CA VAL A 106 5.22 -4.28 -3.51
C VAL A 106 4.18 -4.78 -2.52
N TYR A 107 4.14 -6.08 -2.28
CA TYR A 107 3.20 -6.70 -1.36
C TYR A 107 3.94 -7.22 -0.14
N ILE A 108 3.64 -6.68 1.04
CA ILE A 108 4.10 -7.16 2.35
C ILE A 108 2.96 -7.93 3.00
N SER A 109 3.24 -9.03 3.68
CA SER A 109 2.20 -9.82 4.33
C SER A 109 2.74 -10.59 5.54
N CYS A 110 1.98 -10.53 6.62
CA CYS A 110 2.18 -11.36 7.81
C CYS A 110 1.46 -12.73 7.74
N ASN A 111 0.88 -13.08 6.60
CA ASN A 111 0.18 -14.35 6.39
C ASN A 111 0.48 -14.93 5.00
N PRO A 112 1.38 -15.93 4.90
CA PRO A 112 1.77 -16.55 3.63
C PRO A 112 0.59 -17.16 2.86
N ASP A 113 -0.40 -17.73 3.56
CA ASP A 113 -1.53 -18.42 2.92
C ASP A 113 -2.42 -17.44 2.14
N THR A 114 -2.74 -16.29 2.74
CA THR A 114 -3.52 -15.25 2.07
C THR A 114 -2.71 -14.53 0.99
N LEU A 115 -1.41 -14.38 1.19
CA LEU A 115 -0.50 -13.87 0.16
C LEU A 115 -0.51 -14.78 -1.06
N GLU A 116 -0.40 -16.11 -0.88
CA GLU A 116 -0.44 -17.07 -2.00
C GLU A 116 -1.72 -16.93 -2.82
N LEU A 117 -2.89 -16.79 -2.15
CA LEU A 117 -4.17 -16.61 -2.84
C LEU A 117 -4.20 -15.31 -3.66
N ASN A 118 -3.72 -14.21 -3.09
CA ASN A 118 -3.69 -12.93 -3.79
C ASN A 118 -2.64 -12.94 -4.93
N LEU A 119 -1.48 -13.57 -4.74
CA LEU A 119 -0.47 -13.72 -5.80
C LEU A 119 -0.99 -14.55 -6.99
N LYS A 120 -1.83 -15.57 -6.74
CA LYS A 120 -2.51 -16.32 -7.82
C LYS A 120 -3.40 -15.41 -8.67
N GLN A 121 -4.19 -14.52 -8.03
CA GLN A 121 -5.02 -13.55 -8.75
C GLN A 121 -4.17 -12.55 -9.54
N LEU A 122 -3.10 -12.02 -8.93
CA LEU A 122 -2.22 -11.06 -9.56
C LEU A 122 -1.37 -11.68 -10.67
N SER A 123 -1.18 -13.00 -10.67
CA SER A 123 -0.39 -13.71 -11.67
C SER A 123 -0.95 -13.62 -13.10
N ASP A 124 -2.22 -13.26 -13.28
CA ASP A 124 -2.82 -13.02 -14.60
C ASP A 124 -2.22 -11.79 -15.29
N THR A 125 -1.85 -10.77 -14.51
CA THR A 125 -1.38 -9.48 -15.00
C THR A 125 0.08 -9.18 -14.68
N HIS A 126 0.65 -9.84 -13.67
CA HIS A 126 1.98 -9.56 -13.15
C HIS A 126 2.86 -10.79 -13.04
N THR A 127 4.17 -10.58 -13.07
CA THR A 127 5.20 -11.58 -12.79
C THR A 127 5.86 -11.26 -11.46
N ILE A 128 6.09 -12.26 -10.62
CA ILE A 128 6.87 -12.11 -9.39
C ILE A 128 8.35 -12.04 -9.76
N GLU A 129 8.97 -10.88 -9.58
CA GLU A 129 10.38 -10.64 -9.85
C GLU A 129 11.27 -10.97 -8.64
N ARG A 130 10.75 -10.71 -7.43
CA ARG A 130 11.46 -10.97 -6.18
C ARG A 130 10.49 -11.45 -5.12
N PHE A 131 10.96 -12.36 -4.29
CA PHE A 131 10.25 -12.83 -3.12
C PHE A 131 11.23 -13.00 -1.95
N ALA A 132 10.81 -12.63 -0.74
CA ALA A 132 11.59 -12.78 0.47
C ALA A 132 10.73 -13.22 1.65
N LEU A 133 11.34 -13.97 2.54
CA LEU A 133 10.81 -14.31 3.86
C LEU A 133 11.64 -13.59 4.92
N PHE A 134 10.96 -13.05 5.93
CA PHE A 134 11.58 -12.34 7.04
C PHE A 134 11.14 -13.00 8.35
N ASP A 135 12.04 -13.73 9.00
CA ASP A 135 11.83 -14.33 10.31
C ASP A 135 12.12 -13.29 11.40
N GLN A 136 11.15 -12.40 11.65
CA GLN A 136 11.25 -11.33 12.64
C GLN A 136 10.68 -11.75 14.00
N PHE A 137 10.02 -12.89 14.09
CA PHE A 137 9.35 -13.38 15.29
C PHE A 137 9.82 -14.79 15.63
N PRO A 138 11.11 -14.97 16.00
CA PRO A 138 11.66 -16.28 16.31
C PRO A 138 10.85 -16.95 17.42
N ASP A 139 10.78 -18.28 17.37
CA ASP A 139 10.00 -19.13 18.29
C ASP A 139 8.47 -18.94 18.22
N THR A 140 7.97 -18.32 17.15
CA THR A 140 6.53 -18.20 16.85
C THR A 140 6.21 -18.79 15.46
N HIS A 141 4.91 -18.91 15.14
CA HIS A 141 4.45 -19.27 13.79
C HIS A 141 4.31 -18.04 12.85
N HIS A 142 4.72 -16.87 13.30
CA HIS A 142 4.60 -15.64 12.52
C HIS A 142 5.83 -15.49 11.62
N VAL A 143 5.59 -15.30 10.33
CA VAL A 143 6.60 -14.97 9.34
C VAL A 143 6.08 -13.83 8.47
N GLU A 144 6.94 -12.87 8.18
CA GLU A 144 6.65 -11.82 7.21
C GLU A 144 7.15 -12.23 5.83
N CYS A 145 6.38 -11.91 4.82
CA CYS A 145 6.71 -12.17 3.42
C CYS A 145 6.69 -10.86 2.65
N GLY A 146 7.60 -10.73 1.69
CA GLY A 146 7.61 -9.64 0.74
C GLY A 146 7.64 -10.16 -0.69
N ALA A 147 6.76 -9.66 -1.55
CA ALA A 147 6.75 -9.95 -2.98
C ALA A 147 6.85 -8.64 -3.77
N TYR A 148 7.73 -8.61 -4.76
CA TYR A 148 7.82 -7.54 -5.74
C TYR A 148 7.36 -8.08 -7.09
N LEU A 149 6.32 -7.45 -7.65
CA LEU A 149 5.72 -7.86 -8.90
C LEU A 149 5.81 -6.74 -9.93
N VAL A 150 5.94 -7.14 -11.19
CA VAL A 150 6.01 -6.24 -12.35
C VAL A 150 4.96 -6.67 -13.37
N ALA A 151 4.26 -5.71 -13.97
CA ALA A 151 3.30 -5.97 -15.04
C ALA A 151 3.97 -6.70 -16.22
N LYS A 152 3.23 -7.64 -16.82
CA LYS A 152 3.67 -8.44 -17.97
C LYS A 152 3.81 -7.61 -19.23
#